data_89372ce1e823a69f3b9fff31d8631ae0
#
_entry.id   89372ce1e823a69f3b9fff31d8631ae0
#
_cell.length_a   1.000
_cell.length_b   1.000
_cell.length_c   1.000
_cell.angle_alpha   90.00
_cell.angle_beta   90.00
_cell.angle_gamma   90.00
#
_symmetry.space_group_name_H-M   'P 1'
#
loop_
_entity.id
_entity.type
_entity.pdbx_description
1 polymer ?
#
loop_
_entity_poly.entity_id
_entity_poly.type
_entity_poly.pdbx_seq_one_letter_code
_entity_poly.pdbx_strand_id
1 'polypeptide(L)'
;STLSAQMPSESSSVVSNATNGIEPPRDYLSVKKSKKGPLKQVVPSFSTLKNNYTLLWDMKSNTGYINVVAVMQKFFDQAISGNWSYNPQHYEGSEVPTSVMAQDLLTTYKYGWKTSYYQNTYDNKTDEVELAVPNNDEVGIQGKSKLNNLISEIENSNEEECESCAI
;
A
#
# COMPACT_ATOMS: atom_id res chain seq x y z
N SER A 1 -0.98 -31.42 -7.51
CA SER A 1 -0.03 -30.56 -6.79
C SER A 1 0.02 -29.19 -7.47
N THR A 2 0.19 -28.15 -6.72
CA THR A 2 0.29 -26.77 -7.21
C THR A 2 1.72 -26.30 -7.11
N LEU A 3 2.16 -25.48 -8.09
CA LEU A 3 3.55 -25.03 -8.23
C LEU A 3 3.73 -23.55 -7.87
N SER A 4 2.67 -22.76 -7.96
CA SER A 4 2.75 -21.30 -7.77
C SER A 4 1.58 -20.74 -6.99
N ALA A 5 1.88 -19.75 -6.14
CA ALA A 5 0.92 -19.02 -5.34
C ALA A 5 1.39 -17.58 -5.15
N GLN A 6 0.45 -16.66 -5.00
CA GLN A 6 0.70 -15.28 -4.58
C GLN A 6 -0.06 -15.02 -3.29
N MET A 7 0.66 -14.83 -2.21
CA MET A 7 0.11 -14.61 -0.88
C MET A 7 0.62 -13.30 -0.27
N PRO A 8 0.02 -12.79 0.80
CA PRO A 8 0.61 -11.72 1.60
C PRO A 8 1.98 -12.12 2.15
N SER A 9 2.96 -11.22 2.03
CA SER A 9 4.37 -11.47 2.38
C SER A 9 4.85 -10.45 3.41
N GLU A 10 4.37 -10.56 4.65
CA GLU A 10 4.53 -9.51 5.65
C GLU A 10 5.99 -9.25 6.03
N SER A 11 6.75 -10.29 6.33
CA SER A 11 8.16 -10.14 6.75
C SER A 11 9.09 -9.92 5.56
N SER A 12 8.95 -10.71 4.50
CA SER A 12 9.80 -10.61 3.31
C SER A 12 9.61 -9.30 2.55
N SER A 13 8.41 -8.72 2.57
CA SER A 13 8.19 -7.39 1.97
C SER A 13 8.95 -6.27 2.66
N VAL A 14 9.20 -6.41 3.95
CA VAL A 14 10.03 -5.45 4.70
C VAL A 14 11.48 -5.54 4.26
N VAL A 15 12.02 -6.75 4.13
CA VAL A 15 13.41 -6.97 3.70
C VAL A 15 13.64 -6.48 2.26
N SER A 16 12.68 -6.71 1.38
CA SER A 16 12.76 -6.31 -0.03
C SER A 16 12.30 -4.88 -0.31
N ASN A 17 11.89 -4.12 0.72
CA ASN A 17 11.28 -2.80 0.60
C ASN A 17 10.12 -2.78 -0.42
N ALA A 18 9.20 -3.72 -0.29
CA ALA A 18 8.04 -3.88 -1.16
C ALA A 18 6.74 -3.83 -0.37
N THR A 19 5.60 -3.78 -1.07
CA THR A 19 4.27 -3.89 -0.46
C THR A 19 4.02 -5.32 0.02
N ASN A 20 3.19 -5.47 1.06
CA ASN A 20 2.85 -6.76 1.65
C ASN A 20 2.15 -7.73 0.67
N GLY A 21 1.39 -7.19 -0.27
CA GLY A 21 0.65 -7.94 -1.27
C GLY A 21 0.78 -7.32 -2.64
N ILE A 22 -0.01 -7.81 -3.59
CA ILE A 22 -0.11 -7.28 -4.94
C ILE A 22 -1.00 -6.01 -4.94
N GLU A 23 -0.55 -4.98 -4.26
CA GLU A 23 -1.31 -3.75 -4.03
C GLU A 23 -0.40 -2.54 -4.18
N PRO A 24 -0.94 -1.38 -4.56
CA PRO A 24 -0.22 -0.12 -4.41
C PRO A 24 0.13 0.16 -2.95
N PRO A 25 1.19 0.93 -2.68
CA PRO A 25 1.49 1.35 -1.32
C PRO A 25 0.35 2.19 -0.74
N ARG A 26 0.08 2.03 0.55
CA ARG A 26 -0.98 2.79 1.24
C ARG A 26 -0.60 4.23 1.46
N ASP A 27 0.68 4.48 1.73
CA ASP A 27 1.28 5.78 1.93
C ASP A 27 2.76 5.72 1.49
N TYR A 28 3.40 6.86 1.39
CA TYR A 28 4.83 6.98 1.09
C TYR A 28 5.72 6.45 2.22
N LEU A 29 5.26 6.59 3.47
CA LEU A 29 5.92 6.08 4.67
C LEU A 29 4.98 5.13 5.40
N SER A 30 5.40 3.89 5.58
CA SER A 30 4.70 2.93 6.43
C SER A 30 5.50 2.64 7.70
N VAL A 31 4.80 2.44 8.81
CA VAL A 31 5.42 2.09 10.08
C VAL A 31 4.84 0.78 10.58
N LYS A 32 5.68 -0.22 10.69
CA LYS A 32 5.30 -1.53 11.24
C LYS A 32 5.77 -1.64 12.67
N LYS A 33 4.87 -1.95 13.59
CA LYS A 33 5.23 -2.23 14.99
C LYS A 33 5.83 -3.62 15.09
N SER A 34 7.04 -3.75 15.63
CA SER A 34 7.68 -5.00 15.94
C SER A 34 8.00 -5.10 17.43
N LYS A 35 8.32 -6.31 17.91
CA LYS A 35 8.78 -6.52 19.30
C LYS A 35 10.06 -5.75 19.64
N LYS A 36 10.85 -5.39 18.62
CA LYS A 36 12.11 -4.64 18.76
C LYS A 36 11.93 -3.12 18.57
N GLY A 37 10.72 -2.65 18.32
CA GLY A 37 10.41 -1.25 18.08
C GLY A 37 9.71 -1.00 16.73
N PRO A 38 9.35 0.25 16.42
CA PRO A 38 8.74 0.60 15.17
C PRO A 38 9.76 0.53 14.02
N LEU A 39 9.40 -0.16 12.95
CA LEU A 39 10.16 -0.22 11.72
C LEU A 39 9.55 0.72 10.70
N LYS A 40 10.30 1.71 10.26
CA LYS A 40 9.88 2.69 9.24
C LYS A 40 10.32 2.17 7.87
N GLN A 41 9.43 2.23 6.91
CA GLN A 41 9.66 1.81 5.52
C GLN A 41 9.15 2.89 4.58
N VAL A 42 10.05 3.42 3.74
CA VAL A 42 9.73 4.43 2.73
C VAL A 42 9.62 3.75 1.37
N VAL A 43 8.70 4.21 0.53
CA VAL A 43 8.57 3.69 -0.84
C VAL A 43 9.89 3.89 -1.62
N PRO A 44 10.30 2.92 -2.47
CA PRO A 44 11.56 2.99 -3.20
C PRO A 44 11.71 4.29 -4.00
N SER A 45 12.91 4.85 -3.97
CA SER A 45 13.26 6.07 -4.73
C SER A 45 12.30 7.25 -4.52
N PHE A 46 11.85 7.45 -3.28
CA PHE A 46 10.87 8.49 -2.95
C PHE A 46 11.27 9.86 -3.45
N SER A 47 12.53 10.27 -3.27
CA SER A 47 13.06 11.58 -3.67
C SER A 47 12.85 11.87 -5.16
N THR A 48 12.95 10.86 -6.01
CA THR A 48 12.88 10.99 -7.47
C THR A 48 11.55 10.59 -8.06
N LEU A 49 10.86 9.60 -7.46
CA LEU A 49 9.68 8.96 -8.05
C LEU A 49 8.38 9.23 -7.31
N LYS A 50 8.36 10.06 -6.27
CA LYS A 50 7.13 10.31 -5.47
C LYS A 50 5.91 10.71 -6.30
N ASN A 51 6.11 11.49 -7.36
CA ASN A 51 5.02 11.96 -8.22
C ASN A 51 4.52 10.88 -9.21
N ASN A 52 5.21 9.75 -9.30
CA ASN A 52 4.87 8.63 -10.18
C ASN A 52 4.12 7.52 -9.42
N TYR A 53 4.06 7.59 -8.09
CA TYR A 53 3.29 6.65 -7.30
C TYR A 53 1.80 6.98 -7.34
N THR A 54 0.98 5.94 -7.50
CA THR A 54 -0.45 5.99 -7.19
C THR A 54 -0.63 5.27 -5.87
N LEU A 55 -1.06 5.98 -4.84
CA LEU A 55 -1.34 5.37 -3.54
C LEU A 55 -2.66 4.59 -3.57
N LEU A 56 -2.78 3.61 -2.69
CA LEU A 56 -3.96 2.73 -2.63
C LEU A 56 -5.27 3.52 -2.49
N TRP A 57 -5.27 4.53 -1.63
CA TRP A 57 -6.46 5.33 -1.32
C TRP A 57 -6.75 6.43 -2.35
N ASP A 58 -5.84 6.68 -3.30
CA ASP A 58 -6.03 7.58 -4.43
C ASP A 58 -6.68 6.89 -5.63
N MET A 59 -6.74 5.55 -5.62
CA MET A 59 -7.43 4.80 -6.66
C MET A 59 -8.93 5.08 -6.62
N LYS A 60 -9.46 5.59 -7.72
CA LYS A 60 -10.89 5.89 -7.86
C LYS A 60 -11.75 4.66 -8.18
N SER A 61 -11.13 3.54 -8.57
CA SER A 61 -11.82 2.31 -8.98
C SER A 61 -10.87 1.13 -8.86
N ASN A 62 -11.38 -0.04 -8.48
CA ASN A 62 -10.64 -1.29 -8.49
C ASN A 62 -10.51 -1.92 -9.88
N THR A 63 -11.18 -1.41 -10.91
CA THR A 63 -11.25 -2.06 -12.22
C THR A 63 -9.86 -2.31 -12.84
N GLY A 64 -8.97 -1.33 -12.80
CA GLY A 64 -7.61 -1.47 -13.33
C GLY A 64 -6.82 -2.53 -12.56
N TYR A 65 -6.92 -2.51 -11.25
CA TYR A 65 -6.31 -3.48 -10.36
C TYR A 65 -6.85 -4.89 -10.62
N ILE A 66 -8.16 -5.07 -10.67
CA ILE A 66 -8.82 -6.36 -10.97
C ILE A 66 -8.33 -6.91 -12.31
N ASN A 67 -8.23 -6.07 -13.34
CA ASN A 67 -7.79 -6.50 -14.66
C ASN A 67 -6.34 -7.00 -14.65
N VAL A 68 -5.44 -6.32 -13.97
CA VAL A 68 -4.04 -6.75 -13.83
C VAL A 68 -3.96 -8.07 -13.08
N VAL A 69 -4.63 -8.19 -11.92
CA VAL A 69 -4.63 -9.41 -11.13
C VAL A 69 -5.25 -10.58 -11.88
N ALA A 70 -6.32 -10.36 -12.64
CA ALA A 70 -6.95 -11.38 -13.46
C ALA A 70 -6.04 -11.89 -14.58
N VAL A 71 -5.23 -11.02 -15.19
CA VAL A 71 -4.20 -11.44 -16.16
C VAL A 71 -3.13 -12.28 -15.47
N MET A 72 -2.62 -11.83 -14.32
CA MET A 72 -1.61 -12.55 -13.56
C MET A 72 -2.13 -13.91 -13.06
N GLN A 73 -3.41 -14.00 -12.68
CA GLN A 73 -4.04 -15.24 -12.23
C GLN A 73 -3.92 -16.38 -13.23
N LYS A 74 -3.80 -16.09 -14.52
CA LYS A 74 -3.64 -17.11 -15.56
C LYS A 74 -2.29 -17.86 -15.47
N PHE A 75 -1.33 -17.29 -14.76
CA PHE A 75 0.01 -17.83 -14.58
C PHE A 75 0.24 -18.42 -13.18
N PHE A 76 -0.77 -18.36 -12.31
CA PHE A 76 -0.72 -18.91 -10.95
C PHE A 76 -1.73 -20.04 -10.78
N ASP A 77 -1.26 -21.17 -10.21
CA ASP A 77 -2.11 -22.32 -9.92
C ASP A 77 -3.11 -22.03 -8.80
N GLN A 78 -2.62 -21.40 -7.75
CA GLN A 78 -3.45 -20.98 -6.61
C GLN A 78 -4.14 -19.65 -6.90
N ALA A 79 -5.14 -19.33 -6.09
CA ALA A 79 -5.75 -18.01 -6.11
C ALA A 79 -4.73 -16.94 -5.69
N ILE A 80 -4.73 -15.80 -6.37
CA ILE A 80 -3.96 -14.63 -5.94
C ILE A 80 -4.71 -13.97 -4.80
N SER A 81 -4.05 -13.84 -3.64
CA SER A 81 -4.58 -13.13 -2.48
C SER A 81 -4.44 -11.63 -2.69
N GLY A 82 -5.46 -11.00 -3.21
CA GLY A 82 -5.55 -9.56 -3.40
C GLY A 82 -6.79 -8.98 -2.76
N ASN A 83 -6.74 -7.71 -2.39
CA ASN A 83 -7.82 -7.02 -1.69
C ASN A 83 -8.50 -6.00 -2.59
N TRP A 84 -9.81 -5.83 -2.42
CA TRP A 84 -10.48 -4.64 -2.94
C TRP A 84 -10.36 -3.52 -1.92
N SER A 85 -10.15 -2.30 -2.42
CA SER A 85 -9.96 -1.13 -1.57
C SER A 85 -10.87 0.00 -2.04
N TYR A 86 -11.63 0.55 -1.11
CA TYR A 86 -12.61 1.61 -1.37
C TYR A 86 -12.31 2.82 -0.51
N ASN A 87 -12.22 3.99 -1.15
CA ASN A 87 -12.19 5.25 -0.44
C ASN A 87 -13.57 5.92 -0.55
N PRO A 88 -14.37 5.97 0.53
CA PRO A 88 -15.69 6.57 0.52
C PRO A 88 -15.70 8.02 0.02
N GLN A 89 -14.62 8.76 0.22
CA GLN A 89 -14.51 10.16 -0.22
C GLN A 89 -14.60 10.34 -1.74
N HIS A 90 -14.42 9.28 -2.52
CA HIS A 90 -14.55 9.31 -3.97
C HIS A 90 -16.01 9.18 -4.46
N TYR A 91 -16.97 8.99 -3.54
CA TYR A 91 -18.37 8.77 -3.86
C TYR A 91 -19.26 9.83 -3.21
N GLU A 92 -20.40 10.08 -3.82
CA GLU A 92 -21.41 11.00 -3.30
C GLU A 92 -21.87 10.56 -1.90
N GLY A 93 -22.00 11.50 -0.99
CA GLY A 93 -22.37 11.22 0.39
C GLY A 93 -21.29 10.50 1.22
N SER A 94 -20.07 10.30 0.68
CA SER A 94 -19.01 9.53 1.32
C SER A 94 -19.43 8.10 1.67
N GLU A 95 -20.27 7.50 0.83
CA GLU A 95 -20.73 6.12 0.95
C GLU A 95 -20.40 5.33 -0.31
N VAL A 96 -19.83 4.15 -0.15
CA VAL A 96 -19.51 3.27 -1.30
C VAL A 96 -20.79 2.59 -1.78
N PRO A 97 -21.25 2.84 -3.02
CA PRO A 97 -22.46 2.21 -3.54
C PRO A 97 -22.31 0.69 -3.63
N THR A 98 -23.30 -0.06 -3.17
CA THR A 98 -23.33 -1.52 -3.29
C THR A 98 -23.22 -2.00 -4.74
N SER A 99 -23.73 -1.20 -5.70
CA SER A 99 -23.60 -1.49 -7.13
C SER A 99 -22.16 -1.51 -7.61
N VAL A 100 -21.28 -0.65 -7.05
CA VAL A 100 -19.84 -0.66 -7.35
C VAL A 100 -19.19 -1.93 -6.85
N MET A 101 -19.47 -2.35 -5.62
CA MET A 101 -18.98 -3.60 -5.04
C MET A 101 -19.46 -4.81 -5.85
N ALA A 102 -20.74 -4.84 -6.24
CA ALA A 102 -21.32 -5.90 -7.07
C ALA A 102 -20.65 -5.95 -8.47
N GLN A 103 -20.38 -4.79 -9.06
CA GLN A 103 -19.68 -4.69 -10.35
C GLN A 103 -18.25 -5.20 -10.25
N ASP A 104 -17.51 -4.89 -9.19
CA ASP A 104 -16.16 -5.38 -8.95
C ASP A 104 -16.15 -6.90 -8.79
N LEU A 105 -17.12 -7.46 -8.05
CA LEU A 105 -17.29 -8.91 -7.91
C LEU A 105 -17.57 -9.59 -9.26
N LEU A 106 -18.50 -9.05 -10.05
CA LEU A 106 -18.81 -9.58 -11.36
C LEU A 106 -17.64 -9.50 -12.33
N THR A 107 -16.88 -8.41 -12.28
CA THR A 107 -15.67 -8.21 -13.08
C THR A 107 -14.58 -9.21 -12.71
N THR A 108 -14.37 -9.41 -11.41
CA THR A 108 -13.44 -10.41 -10.86
C THR A 108 -13.78 -11.81 -11.37
N TYR A 109 -15.04 -12.21 -11.27
CA TYR A 109 -15.53 -13.49 -11.77
C TYR A 109 -15.38 -13.63 -13.29
N LYS A 110 -15.81 -12.60 -14.03
CA LYS A 110 -15.78 -12.58 -15.51
C LYS A 110 -14.36 -12.77 -16.07
N TYR A 111 -13.37 -12.14 -15.47
CA TYR A 111 -12.00 -12.20 -15.95
C TYR A 111 -11.15 -13.32 -15.33
N GLY A 112 -11.73 -14.09 -14.41
CA GLY A 112 -11.13 -15.32 -13.88
C GLY A 112 -10.08 -15.11 -12.80
N TRP A 113 -10.11 -13.99 -12.08
CA TRP A 113 -9.42 -13.92 -10.80
C TRP A 113 -10.20 -14.78 -9.81
N LYS A 114 -9.54 -15.81 -9.26
CA LYS A 114 -10.22 -16.91 -8.57
C LYS A 114 -10.90 -16.50 -7.26
N THR A 115 -10.32 -15.56 -6.51
CA THR A 115 -10.91 -15.03 -5.28
C THR A 115 -10.29 -13.69 -4.86
N SER A 116 -11.09 -12.78 -4.33
CA SER A 116 -10.62 -11.66 -3.51
C SER A 116 -10.41 -12.14 -2.07
N TYR A 117 -9.56 -11.44 -1.30
CA TYR A 117 -9.22 -11.81 0.08
C TYR A 117 -9.95 -10.93 1.10
N TYR A 118 -9.70 -9.63 1.10
CA TYR A 118 -10.40 -8.67 1.96
C TYR A 118 -11.03 -7.55 1.15
N GLN A 119 -12.03 -6.91 1.76
CA GLN A 119 -12.51 -5.60 1.38
C GLN A 119 -12.03 -4.59 2.40
N ASN A 120 -11.24 -3.62 1.96
CA ASN A 120 -10.73 -2.54 2.79
C ASN A 120 -11.50 -1.26 2.47
N THR A 121 -11.90 -0.55 3.50
CA THR A 121 -12.52 0.76 3.38
C THR A 121 -11.66 1.79 4.11
N TYR A 122 -11.37 2.90 3.45
CA TYR A 122 -10.64 3.99 4.06
C TYR A 122 -11.51 4.67 5.12
N ASP A 123 -11.02 4.76 6.35
CA ASP A 123 -11.77 5.26 7.51
C ASP A 123 -11.27 6.62 8.01
N ASN A 124 -10.46 7.33 7.22
CA ASN A 124 -9.77 8.58 7.58
C ASN A 124 -8.83 8.48 8.80
N LYS A 125 -8.70 7.31 9.40
CA LYS A 125 -7.63 7.09 10.35
C LYS A 125 -6.38 6.83 9.52
N THR A 126 -5.57 7.86 9.35
CA THR A 126 -4.14 7.60 9.18
C THR A 126 -3.78 6.63 10.30
N ASP A 127 -3.06 5.56 9.98
CA ASP A 127 -2.32 4.84 11.02
C ASP A 127 -1.48 5.91 11.68
N GLU A 128 -2.03 6.52 12.76
CA GLU A 128 -1.37 7.58 13.47
C GLU A 128 -0.05 6.98 13.95
N VAL A 129 0.97 7.25 13.18
CA VAL A 129 2.30 7.29 13.74
C VAL A 129 2.17 8.38 14.79
N GLU A 130 1.92 7.98 16.04
CA GLU A 130 2.22 8.80 17.19
C GLU A 130 3.74 9.06 17.16
N LEU A 131 4.13 9.89 16.22
CA LEU A 131 5.30 10.71 16.42
C LEU A 131 4.89 11.58 17.59
N ALA A 132 5.50 11.37 18.74
CA ALA A 132 5.40 12.27 19.88
C ALA A 132 5.85 13.66 19.39
N VAL A 133 4.93 14.39 18.78
CA VAL A 133 5.08 15.79 18.42
C VAL A 133 4.37 16.55 19.55
N PRO A 134 5.05 17.44 20.26
CA PRO A 134 4.39 18.29 21.23
C PRO A 134 3.24 19.03 20.55
N ASN A 135 2.07 18.97 21.17
CA ASN A 135 0.88 19.72 20.75
C ASN A 135 1.24 21.20 20.53
N ASN A 136 1.10 21.66 19.28
CA ASN A 136 0.86 23.06 18.97
C ASN A 136 0.02 23.13 17.70
N ASP A 137 -1.11 23.82 17.85
CA ASP A 137 -2.18 24.02 16.89
C ASP A 137 -1.77 24.89 15.69
N GLU A 138 -1.02 24.31 14.73
CA GLU A 138 -0.84 24.90 13.39
C GLU A 138 -0.60 23.78 12.37
N VAL A 139 -1.69 23.10 11.99
CA VAL A 139 -1.68 22.02 11.03
C VAL A 139 -2.12 22.54 9.65
N GLY A 140 -1.19 22.77 8.74
CA GLY A 140 -1.53 23.04 7.34
C GLY A 140 -0.35 22.89 6.39
N ILE A 141 0.76 23.55 6.63
CA ILE A 141 1.90 23.62 5.72
C ILE A 141 3.18 23.03 6.32
N GLN A 142 3.33 23.11 7.64
CA GLN A 142 4.52 22.63 8.34
C GLN A 142 4.59 21.09 8.47
N GLY A 143 3.45 20.39 8.47
CA GLY A 143 3.41 18.93 8.55
C GLY A 143 4.02 18.24 7.31
N LYS A 144 3.75 18.77 6.12
CA LYS A 144 4.33 18.25 4.86
C LYS A 144 5.84 18.46 4.77
N SER A 145 6.33 19.59 5.29
CA SER A 145 7.77 19.89 5.33
C SER A 145 8.52 18.96 6.30
N LYS A 146 7.94 18.68 7.48
CA LYS A 146 8.54 17.76 8.47
C LYS A 146 8.54 16.32 7.96
N LEU A 147 7.49 15.89 7.26
CA LEU A 147 7.43 14.56 6.66
C LEU A 147 8.50 14.38 5.58
N ASN A 148 8.66 15.37 4.69
CA ASN A 148 9.67 15.33 3.65
C ASN A 148 11.10 15.28 4.24
N ASN A 149 11.37 16.03 5.30
CA ASN A 149 12.67 16.02 5.98
C ASN A 149 12.94 14.64 6.63
N LEU A 150 11.94 14.07 7.32
CA LEU A 150 12.04 12.75 7.94
C LEU A 150 12.29 11.64 6.91
N ILE A 151 11.63 11.73 5.77
CA ILE A 151 11.80 10.78 4.67
C ILE A 151 13.22 10.91 4.09
N SER A 152 13.71 12.12 3.87
CA SER A 152 15.07 12.34 3.38
C SER A 152 16.14 11.83 4.37
N GLU A 153 15.93 11.97 5.66
CA GLU A 153 16.83 11.41 6.69
C GLU A 153 16.87 9.88 6.63
N ILE A 154 15.72 9.23 6.43
CA ILE A 154 15.64 7.76 6.33
C ILE A 154 16.30 7.26 5.04
N GLU A 155 16.11 7.94 3.91
CA GLU A 155 16.75 7.56 2.65
C GLU A 155 18.27 7.66 2.76
N ASN A 156 18.80 8.76 3.31
CA ASN A 156 20.23 8.95 3.50
C ASN A 156 20.85 7.92 4.45
N SER A 157 20.13 7.53 5.52
CA SER A 157 20.63 6.49 6.45
C SER A 157 20.69 5.10 5.82
N ASN A 158 19.82 4.80 4.86
CA ASN A 158 19.82 3.53 4.12
C ASN A 158 20.94 3.46 3.05
N GLU A 159 21.41 4.60 2.55
CA GLU A 159 22.53 4.65 1.59
C GLU A 159 23.89 4.43 2.29
N GLU A 160 24.03 4.85 3.55
CA GLU A 160 25.29 4.66 4.31
C GLU A 160 25.50 3.20 4.77
N GLU A 161 24.47 2.40 4.92
CA GLU A 161 24.59 0.98 5.32
C GLU A 161 24.97 0.03 4.17
N CYS A 162 25.02 0.50 2.94
CA CYS A 162 25.25 -0.35 1.76
C CYS A 162 26.73 -0.54 1.37
N GLU A 163 27.68 0.05 2.08
CA GLU A 163 29.12 -0.14 1.81
C GLU A 163 29.68 -1.51 2.27
N SER A 164 28.90 -2.31 2.98
CA SER A 164 29.37 -3.61 3.49
C SER A 164 29.09 -4.83 2.59
N CYS A 165 28.51 -4.63 1.42
CA CYS A 165 28.22 -5.70 0.44
C CYS A 165 29.22 -5.81 -0.71
N ALA A 166 30.41 -5.23 -0.59
CA ALA A 166 31.50 -5.43 -1.53
C ALA A 166 32.50 -6.47 -1.01
N ILE A 167 32.18 -7.76 -1.17
CA ILE A 167 33.13 -8.87 -1.23
C ILE A 167 32.68 -9.81 -2.38
#